data_61a095662d4be6b53899743ea756b3be
#
_entry.id   61a095662d4be6b53899743ea756b3be
#
_cell.length_a   1.000
_cell.length_b   1.000
_cell.length_c   1.000
_cell.angle_alpha   90.00
_cell.angle_beta   90.00
_cell.angle_gamma   90.00
#
_symmetry.space_group_name_H-M   'P 1'
#
loop_
_entity.id
_entity.type
_entity.pdbx_description
1 polymer ?
#
loop_
_entity_poly.entity_id
_entity_poly.type
_entity_poly.pdbx_seq_one_letter_code
_entity_poly.pdbx_strand_id
1 'polypeptide(L)'
;LDVGRGRFIMVGNLISKKSVLANIAASKGVHVSEIKAVDKNGEPVWKEKWTKEEAQQYRDFVGYRAWEKEMMHNPITDGTIFRAEWIRFKKALPLWKYDMLVCYTDPSFKSTTANDYKASRLWGKIGTELHLIDCYVRQDSVTGMVRWLYNLYEDLPEGVAASFFMEANFLQDTILDEFTEEGNRRGYQLPISGDYRKKPDKIQRIEAVSPLWERGFIFYNEALRESPDMQVGIEQTLALERGSRIHDDAPDADEGAIWILQRNTREQNYKP
;
A
#
# COMPACT_ATOMS: atom_id res chain seq x y z
N LEU A 1 -26.43 18.86 -34.77
CA LEU A 1 -27.08 19.12 -33.46
C LEU A 1 -27.71 20.50 -33.54
N ASP A 2 -29.01 20.58 -33.30
CA ASP A 2 -29.71 21.84 -33.26
C ASP A 2 -29.29 22.59 -32.00
N VAL A 3 -28.68 23.75 -32.17
CA VAL A 3 -28.14 24.56 -31.06
C VAL A 3 -29.30 25.03 -30.19
N GLY A 4 -29.42 24.47 -28.99
CA GLY A 4 -30.42 24.81 -27.98
C GLY A 4 -31.57 23.82 -27.78
N ARG A 5 -31.70 22.74 -28.60
CA ARG A 5 -32.74 21.72 -28.45
C ARG A 5 -32.17 20.27 -28.44
N GLY A 6 -30.96 20.10 -28.91
CA GLY A 6 -30.32 18.76 -28.93
C GLY A 6 -29.84 18.34 -27.55
N ARG A 7 -30.02 17.05 -27.22
CA ARG A 7 -29.41 16.41 -26.04
C ARG A 7 -28.34 15.44 -26.52
N PHE A 8 -27.21 15.48 -25.84
CA PHE A 8 -26.11 14.51 -26.03
C PHE A 8 -25.99 13.65 -24.78
N ILE A 9 -25.98 12.33 -24.95
CA ILE A 9 -25.77 11.38 -23.86
C ILE A 9 -24.56 10.55 -24.25
N MET A 10 -23.59 10.47 -23.36
CA MET A 10 -22.42 9.59 -23.50
C MET A 10 -22.37 8.65 -22.30
N VAL A 11 -22.20 7.35 -22.58
CA VAL A 11 -22.11 6.28 -21.57
C VAL A 11 -20.83 5.51 -21.83
N GLY A 12 -20.13 5.17 -20.75
CA GLY A 12 -18.91 4.37 -20.84
C GLY A 12 -18.14 4.33 -19.52
N ASN A 13 -17.09 3.54 -19.49
CA ASN A 13 -16.16 3.49 -18.35
C ASN A 13 -15.09 4.56 -18.47
N LEU A 14 -14.68 5.12 -17.34
CA LEU A 14 -13.59 6.09 -17.29
C LEU A 14 -12.23 5.37 -17.27
N ILE A 15 -11.80 4.90 -18.44
CA ILE A 15 -10.62 4.07 -18.60
C ILE A 15 -9.29 4.84 -18.65
N SER A 16 -9.35 6.17 -18.78
CA SER A 16 -8.18 7.05 -18.80
C SER A 16 -8.56 8.46 -18.37
N LYS A 17 -7.74 9.10 -17.57
CA LYS A 17 -7.89 10.51 -17.18
C LYS A 17 -7.85 11.48 -18.37
N LYS A 18 -7.27 11.07 -19.50
CA LYS A 18 -7.17 11.84 -20.75
C LYS A 18 -8.15 11.36 -21.82
N SER A 19 -9.15 10.54 -21.46
CA SER A 19 -10.15 10.06 -22.43
C SER A 19 -11.11 11.17 -22.83
N VAL A 20 -11.77 10.96 -23.97
CA VAL A 20 -12.84 11.87 -24.44
C VAL A 20 -13.95 11.98 -23.38
N LEU A 21 -14.33 10.87 -22.76
CA LEU A 21 -15.32 10.85 -21.68
C LEU A 21 -14.89 11.69 -20.49
N ALA A 22 -13.62 11.60 -20.04
CA ALA A 22 -13.08 12.40 -18.96
C ALA A 22 -13.11 13.90 -19.29
N ASN A 23 -12.70 14.27 -20.50
CA ASN A 23 -12.69 15.66 -20.94
C ASN A 23 -14.12 16.24 -21.03
N ILE A 24 -15.08 15.47 -21.52
CA ILE A 24 -16.48 15.90 -21.59
C ILE A 24 -17.06 16.01 -20.18
N ALA A 25 -16.81 15.04 -19.30
CA ALA A 25 -17.26 15.06 -17.90
C ALA A 25 -16.74 16.29 -17.13
N ALA A 26 -15.53 16.74 -17.42
CA ALA A 26 -14.94 17.95 -16.83
C ALA A 26 -15.47 19.27 -17.45
N SER A 27 -16.24 19.22 -18.54
CA SER A 27 -16.71 20.40 -19.24
C SER A 27 -17.85 21.10 -18.50
N LYS A 28 -17.85 22.44 -18.55
CA LYS A 28 -18.90 23.25 -17.91
C LYS A 28 -20.27 22.99 -18.54
N GLY A 29 -21.28 22.76 -17.68
CA GLY A 29 -22.67 22.55 -18.13
C GLY A 29 -23.01 21.11 -18.48
N VAL A 30 -22.10 20.15 -18.27
CA VAL A 30 -22.35 18.73 -18.41
C VAL A 30 -22.84 18.16 -17.08
N HIS A 31 -23.94 17.42 -17.11
CA HIS A 31 -24.38 16.61 -15.98
C HIS A 31 -23.65 15.26 -16.01
N VAL A 32 -23.03 14.90 -14.91
CA VAL A 32 -22.29 13.64 -14.76
C VAL A 32 -23.00 12.77 -13.72
N SER A 33 -23.32 11.52 -14.10
CA SER A 33 -23.75 10.48 -13.18
C SER A 33 -22.68 9.40 -13.17
N GLU A 34 -22.03 9.21 -12.02
CA GLU A 34 -20.98 8.23 -11.83
C GLU A 34 -21.50 7.13 -10.90
N ILE A 35 -21.49 5.88 -11.37
CA ILE A 35 -21.94 4.70 -10.62
C ILE A 35 -20.78 3.74 -10.48
N LYS A 36 -20.20 3.68 -9.28
CA LYS A 36 -19.11 2.76 -8.93
C LYS A 36 -19.67 1.38 -8.60
N ALA A 37 -18.86 0.35 -8.73
CA ALA A 37 -19.27 -1.03 -8.40
C ALA A 37 -19.57 -1.20 -6.92
N VAL A 38 -18.80 -0.55 -6.05
CA VAL A 38 -19.01 -0.54 -4.60
C VAL A 38 -19.03 0.89 -4.06
N ASP A 39 -19.74 1.07 -2.96
CA ASP A 39 -19.79 2.33 -2.23
C ASP A 39 -18.56 2.53 -1.32
N LYS A 40 -18.55 3.61 -0.53
CA LYS A 40 -17.48 3.93 0.42
C LYS A 40 -17.30 2.92 1.57
N ASN A 41 -18.28 2.03 1.78
CA ASN A 41 -18.24 0.99 2.79
C ASN A 41 -17.86 -0.37 2.20
N GLY A 42 -17.53 -0.43 0.89
CA GLY A 42 -17.24 -1.66 0.16
C GLY A 42 -18.49 -2.47 -0.17
N GLU A 43 -19.70 -1.90 0.03
CA GLU A 43 -20.94 -2.57 -0.33
C GLU A 43 -21.25 -2.38 -1.82
N PRO A 44 -21.65 -3.45 -2.55
CA PRO A 44 -22.04 -3.32 -3.94
C PRO A 44 -23.19 -2.33 -4.13
N VAL A 45 -23.04 -1.42 -5.08
CA VAL A 45 -24.09 -0.46 -5.44
C VAL A 45 -25.23 -1.18 -6.16
N TRP A 46 -24.93 -2.21 -6.93
CA TRP A 46 -25.91 -3.06 -7.59
C TRP A 46 -26.08 -4.38 -6.82
N LYS A 47 -26.83 -4.34 -5.73
CA LYS A 47 -27.02 -5.45 -4.77
C LYS A 47 -27.74 -6.67 -5.35
N GLU A 48 -28.56 -6.47 -6.39
CA GLU A 48 -29.25 -7.57 -7.07
C GLU A 48 -28.31 -8.40 -7.96
N LYS A 49 -27.15 -7.83 -8.32
CA LYS A 49 -26.17 -8.50 -9.16
C LYS A 49 -25.06 -9.13 -8.34
N TRP A 50 -24.59 -8.46 -7.30
CA TRP A 50 -23.39 -8.84 -6.57
C TRP A 50 -23.61 -8.79 -5.06
N THR A 51 -23.12 -9.82 -4.38
CA THR A 51 -22.83 -9.77 -2.95
C THR A 51 -21.47 -9.10 -2.71
N LYS A 52 -21.18 -8.76 -1.48
CA LYS A 52 -19.88 -8.18 -1.10
C LYS A 52 -18.73 -9.15 -1.38
N GLU A 53 -18.93 -10.41 -1.09
CA GLU A 53 -17.98 -11.50 -1.30
C GLU A 53 -17.69 -11.70 -2.78
N GLU A 54 -18.71 -11.70 -3.64
CA GLU A 54 -18.53 -11.80 -5.10
C GLU A 54 -17.81 -10.59 -5.68
N ALA A 55 -18.10 -9.39 -5.21
CA ALA A 55 -17.39 -8.18 -5.62
C ALA A 55 -15.90 -8.25 -5.24
N GLN A 56 -15.58 -8.75 -4.05
CA GLN A 56 -14.22 -8.96 -3.61
C GLN A 56 -13.50 -10.04 -4.43
N GLN A 57 -14.14 -11.18 -4.65
CA GLN A 57 -13.58 -12.25 -5.50
C GLN A 57 -13.29 -11.77 -6.93
N TYR A 58 -14.21 -10.99 -7.50
CA TYR A 58 -13.99 -10.44 -8.84
C TYR A 58 -12.84 -9.43 -8.85
N ARG A 59 -12.71 -8.58 -7.82
CA ARG A 59 -11.60 -7.66 -7.64
C ARG A 59 -10.26 -8.40 -7.58
N ASP A 60 -10.19 -9.48 -6.78
CA ASP A 60 -8.98 -10.30 -6.65
C ASP A 60 -8.63 -11.00 -7.98
N PHE A 61 -9.64 -11.42 -8.74
CA PHE A 61 -9.47 -12.04 -10.05
C PHE A 61 -8.95 -11.07 -11.13
N VAL A 62 -9.53 -9.85 -11.22
CA VAL A 62 -9.13 -8.88 -12.26
C VAL A 62 -7.88 -8.07 -11.88
N GLY A 63 -7.53 -8.04 -10.62
CA GLY A 63 -6.45 -7.26 -10.06
C GLY A 63 -6.81 -5.79 -9.80
N TYR A 64 -6.00 -5.15 -8.95
CA TYR A 64 -6.27 -3.79 -8.44
C TYR A 64 -6.44 -2.76 -9.56
N ARG A 65 -5.53 -2.73 -10.54
CA ARG A 65 -5.54 -1.75 -11.65
C ARG A 65 -6.80 -1.83 -12.50
N ALA A 66 -7.18 -3.06 -12.89
CA ALA A 66 -8.36 -3.27 -13.71
C ALA A 66 -9.63 -2.93 -12.92
N TRP A 67 -9.69 -3.31 -11.64
CA TRP A 67 -10.79 -2.95 -10.74
C TRP A 67 -10.97 -1.44 -10.62
N GLU A 68 -9.92 -0.69 -10.29
CA GLU A 68 -9.98 0.77 -10.16
C GLU A 68 -10.42 1.43 -11.45
N LYS A 69 -9.87 1.00 -12.57
CA LYS A 69 -10.16 1.55 -13.90
C LYS A 69 -11.57 1.25 -14.37
N GLU A 70 -11.98 -0.03 -14.34
CA GLU A 70 -13.21 -0.49 -14.99
C GLU A 70 -14.41 -0.41 -14.05
N MET A 71 -14.22 -0.63 -12.74
CA MET A 71 -15.29 -0.76 -11.76
C MET A 71 -15.44 0.46 -10.87
N MET A 72 -14.35 1.18 -10.59
CA MET A 72 -14.35 2.33 -9.69
C MET A 72 -14.25 3.67 -10.44
N HIS A 73 -14.16 3.67 -11.76
CA HIS A 73 -13.95 4.86 -12.60
C HIS A 73 -12.74 5.71 -12.17
N ASN A 74 -11.74 5.06 -11.59
CA ASN A 74 -10.50 5.66 -11.13
C ASN A 74 -9.31 5.12 -11.92
N PRO A 75 -9.10 5.57 -13.17
CA PRO A 75 -8.01 5.05 -14.00
C PRO A 75 -6.66 5.43 -13.40
N ILE A 76 -5.91 4.42 -13.01
CA ILE A 76 -4.55 4.54 -12.52
C ILE A 76 -3.64 4.69 -13.74
N THR A 77 -2.94 5.80 -13.81
CA THR A 77 -1.84 6.02 -14.76
C THR A 77 -0.53 5.80 -14.03
N ASP A 78 0.50 5.37 -14.76
CA ASP A 78 1.85 5.32 -14.18
C ASP A 78 2.23 6.71 -13.68
N GLY A 79 2.74 6.76 -12.47
CA GLY A 79 3.26 7.97 -11.85
C GLY A 79 4.57 8.39 -12.50
N THR A 80 5.10 9.52 -12.05
CA THR A 80 6.34 10.09 -12.60
C THR A 80 7.55 9.78 -11.71
N ILE A 81 7.35 9.21 -10.52
CA ILE A 81 8.42 9.02 -9.52
C ILE A 81 9.11 7.67 -9.69
N PHE A 82 8.35 6.61 -9.95
CA PHE A 82 8.88 5.25 -10.13
C PHE A 82 8.57 4.73 -11.52
N ARG A 83 9.45 3.85 -12.03
CA ARG A 83 9.30 3.19 -13.33
C ARG A 83 9.21 1.68 -13.17
N ALA A 84 8.43 1.02 -14.02
CA ALA A 84 8.23 -0.42 -13.97
C ALA A 84 9.54 -1.21 -14.14
N GLU A 85 10.47 -0.69 -14.97
CA GLU A 85 11.78 -1.31 -15.19
C GLU A 85 12.71 -1.29 -13.95
N TRP A 86 12.38 -0.49 -12.93
CA TRP A 86 13.12 -0.47 -11.66
C TRP A 86 12.66 -1.54 -10.67
N ILE A 87 11.51 -2.17 -10.92
CA ILE A 87 10.99 -3.26 -10.08
C ILE A 87 11.79 -4.53 -10.40
N ARG A 88 12.61 -4.96 -9.45
CA ARG A 88 13.48 -6.12 -9.57
C ARG A 88 13.10 -7.17 -8.54
N PHE A 89 13.06 -8.41 -8.98
CA PHE A 89 12.78 -9.54 -8.12
C PHE A 89 14.03 -10.36 -7.87
N LYS A 90 14.14 -10.89 -6.65
CA LYS A 90 15.24 -11.77 -6.23
C LYS A 90 14.71 -12.77 -5.22
N LYS A 91 15.22 -13.99 -5.22
CA LYS A 91 14.90 -14.97 -4.18
C LYS A 91 15.34 -14.41 -2.82
N ALA A 92 14.41 -14.35 -1.86
CA ALA A 92 14.74 -13.94 -0.50
C ALA A 92 15.78 -14.88 0.12
N LEU A 93 16.70 -14.32 0.88
CA LEU A 93 17.68 -15.09 1.63
C LEU A 93 17.04 -15.63 2.90
N PRO A 94 17.61 -16.69 3.52
CA PRO A 94 17.26 -17.05 4.89
C PRO A 94 17.40 -15.84 5.82
N LEU A 95 16.44 -15.64 6.74
CA LEU A 95 16.32 -14.40 7.52
C LEU A 95 17.56 -14.09 8.37
N TRP A 96 18.28 -15.11 8.83
CA TRP A 96 19.54 -14.95 9.60
C TRP A 96 20.72 -14.39 8.79
N LYS A 97 20.58 -14.25 7.48
CA LYS A 97 21.62 -13.66 6.60
C LYS A 97 21.51 -12.16 6.44
N TYR A 98 20.40 -11.58 6.86
CA TYR A 98 20.23 -10.14 6.80
C TYR A 98 20.91 -9.47 8.00
N ASP A 99 21.58 -8.35 7.74
CA ASP A 99 22.24 -7.55 8.78
C ASP A 99 21.21 -6.94 9.74
N MET A 100 20.03 -6.62 9.22
CA MET A 100 18.91 -6.05 9.97
C MET A 100 17.59 -6.35 9.27
N LEU A 101 16.56 -6.63 10.08
CA LEU A 101 15.18 -6.80 9.64
C LEU A 101 14.28 -5.73 10.26
N VAL A 102 13.46 -5.08 9.45
CA VAL A 102 12.49 -4.06 9.87
C VAL A 102 11.14 -4.36 9.26
N CYS A 103 10.13 -4.51 10.08
CA CYS A 103 8.73 -4.48 9.67
C CYS A 103 8.16 -3.10 9.97
N TYR A 104 7.76 -2.38 8.95
CA TYR A 104 7.13 -1.07 9.11
C TYR A 104 5.67 -1.13 8.69
N THR A 105 4.79 -0.54 9.51
CA THR A 105 3.35 -0.55 9.29
C THR A 105 2.82 0.87 9.14
N ASP A 106 2.11 1.12 8.03
CA ASP A 106 1.20 2.24 7.85
C ASP A 106 -0.23 1.72 8.00
N PRO A 107 -0.91 1.97 9.13
CA PRO A 107 -2.26 1.45 9.38
C PRO A 107 -3.34 2.24 8.67
N SER A 108 -3.02 3.37 8.05
CA SER A 108 -3.90 4.30 7.31
C SER A 108 -5.31 4.43 7.93
N PHE A 109 -5.48 5.47 8.75
CA PHE A 109 -6.77 5.84 9.34
C PHE A 109 -7.29 7.12 8.72
N LYS A 110 -8.14 7.02 7.72
CA LYS A 110 -9.07 8.11 7.42
C LYS A 110 -10.40 7.74 8.08
N SER A 111 -11.01 8.70 8.76
CA SER A 111 -12.19 8.57 9.62
C SER A 111 -13.45 7.96 8.95
N THR A 112 -13.34 7.41 7.78
CA THR A 112 -14.42 6.87 6.97
C THR A 112 -14.18 5.43 6.54
N THR A 113 -13.52 4.57 7.38
CA THR A 113 -13.82 3.16 7.28
C THR A 113 -12.97 2.19 6.46
N ALA A 114 -13.41 0.96 6.48
CA ALA A 114 -13.12 -0.30 5.81
C ALA A 114 -12.42 -0.28 4.41
N ASN A 115 -12.26 0.88 3.77
CA ASN A 115 -11.73 1.01 2.40
C ASN A 115 -10.30 1.55 2.32
N ASP A 116 -9.68 1.92 3.44
CA ASP A 116 -8.28 2.34 3.41
C ASP A 116 -7.38 1.11 3.50
N TYR A 117 -6.34 1.09 2.67
CA TYR A 117 -5.34 0.03 2.73
C TYR A 117 -4.56 0.12 4.03
N LYS A 118 -4.23 -1.02 4.57
CA LYS A 118 -3.24 -1.17 5.62
C LYS A 118 -2.02 -1.82 5.01
N ALA A 119 -0.87 -1.19 5.20
CA ALA A 119 0.38 -1.69 4.64
C ALA A 119 1.35 -2.05 5.77
N SER A 120 1.75 -3.32 5.84
CA SER A 120 2.86 -3.77 6.67
C SER A 120 3.90 -4.44 5.77
N ARG A 121 5.14 -4.00 5.88
CA ARG A 121 6.21 -4.37 4.94
C ARG A 121 7.45 -4.84 5.72
N LEU A 122 7.81 -6.12 5.57
CA LEU A 122 9.04 -6.67 6.15
C LEU A 122 10.20 -6.49 5.18
N TRP A 123 11.14 -5.66 5.58
CA TRP A 123 12.36 -5.37 4.83
C TRP A 123 13.58 -5.95 5.52
N GLY A 124 14.51 -6.48 4.73
CA GLY A 124 15.82 -6.93 5.19
C GLY A 124 16.94 -6.17 4.48
N LYS A 125 17.98 -5.83 5.22
CA LYS A 125 19.20 -5.23 4.69
C LYS A 125 20.31 -6.25 4.67
N ILE A 126 21.06 -6.31 3.58
CA ILE A 126 22.32 -7.06 3.46
C ILE A 126 23.32 -6.23 2.66
N GLY A 127 24.39 -5.79 3.33
CA GLY A 127 25.35 -4.87 2.72
C GLY A 127 24.64 -3.59 2.21
N THR A 128 24.64 -3.38 0.89
CA THR A 128 23.97 -2.25 0.23
C THR A 128 22.58 -2.58 -0.31
N GLU A 129 22.20 -3.86 -0.36
CA GLU A 129 20.91 -4.29 -0.88
C GLU A 129 19.82 -4.22 0.18
N LEU A 130 18.61 -3.88 -0.24
CA LEU A 130 17.40 -3.86 0.56
C LEU A 130 16.37 -4.78 -0.10
N HIS A 131 15.92 -5.78 0.65
CA HIS A 131 15.00 -6.80 0.15
C HIS A 131 13.64 -6.65 0.85
N LEU A 132 12.56 -6.47 0.09
CA LEU A 132 11.21 -6.69 0.58
C LEU A 132 10.97 -8.19 0.67
N ILE A 133 10.88 -8.70 1.88
CA ILE A 133 10.84 -10.12 2.20
C ILE A 133 9.41 -10.63 2.27
N ASP A 134 8.54 -9.88 2.95
CA ASP A 134 7.12 -10.19 3.10
C ASP A 134 6.29 -8.91 3.19
N CYS A 135 5.00 -9.01 2.89
CA CYS A 135 4.13 -7.84 2.85
C CYS A 135 2.66 -8.20 3.08
N TYR A 136 1.97 -7.24 3.66
CA TYR A 136 0.52 -7.19 3.82
C TYR A 136 0.06 -5.84 3.29
N VAL A 137 -0.73 -5.82 2.22
CA VAL A 137 -1.27 -4.58 1.64
C VAL A 137 -2.74 -4.84 1.28
N ARG A 138 -3.64 -4.58 2.21
CA ARG A 138 -5.06 -4.94 2.09
C ARG A 138 -5.98 -3.86 2.60
N GLN A 139 -7.16 -3.82 2.03
CA GLN A 139 -8.32 -3.18 2.64
C GLN A 139 -8.95 -4.16 3.64
N ASP A 140 -8.50 -4.11 4.88
CA ASP A 140 -8.89 -5.04 5.93
C ASP A 140 -9.09 -4.30 7.26
N SER A 141 -9.60 -5.02 8.26
CA SER A 141 -9.72 -4.54 9.64
C SER A 141 -8.35 -4.31 10.28
N VAL A 142 -8.31 -3.50 11.32
CA VAL A 142 -7.12 -3.37 12.18
C VAL A 142 -6.75 -4.69 12.81
N THR A 143 -7.75 -5.43 13.25
CA THR A 143 -7.59 -6.78 13.83
C THR A 143 -6.90 -7.74 12.86
N GLY A 144 -7.26 -7.71 11.56
CA GLY A 144 -6.62 -8.53 10.53
C GLY A 144 -5.13 -8.19 10.37
N MET A 145 -4.80 -6.90 10.30
CA MET A 145 -3.42 -6.42 10.24
C MET A 145 -2.62 -6.81 11.50
N VAL A 146 -3.18 -6.62 12.68
CA VAL A 146 -2.53 -6.97 13.96
C VAL A 146 -2.24 -8.47 14.02
N ARG A 147 -3.21 -9.31 13.65
CA ARG A 147 -3.01 -10.77 13.59
C ARG A 147 -1.90 -11.16 12.64
N TRP A 148 -1.82 -10.51 11.48
CA TRP A 148 -0.74 -10.77 10.53
C TRP A 148 0.63 -10.41 11.12
N LEU A 149 0.75 -9.29 11.84
CA LEU A 149 2.00 -8.89 12.50
C LEU A 149 2.43 -9.88 13.58
N TYR A 150 1.49 -10.40 14.39
CA TYR A 150 1.79 -11.43 15.36
C TYR A 150 2.21 -12.76 14.71
N ASN A 151 1.53 -13.17 13.63
CA ASN A 151 1.93 -14.37 12.86
C ASN A 151 3.33 -14.20 12.29
N LEU A 152 3.64 -13.06 11.68
CA LEU A 152 4.98 -12.75 11.18
C LEU A 152 6.04 -12.86 12.28
N TYR A 153 5.74 -12.38 13.49
CA TYR A 153 6.66 -12.45 14.61
C TYR A 153 6.89 -13.90 15.07
N GLU A 154 5.84 -14.70 15.12
CA GLU A 154 5.90 -16.14 15.50
C GLU A 154 6.61 -16.98 14.43
N ASP A 155 6.52 -16.61 13.16
CA ASP A 155 7.17 -17.30 12.04
C ASP A 155 8.67 -16.96 11.91
N LEU A 156 9.20 -16.00 12.70
CA LEU A 156 10.63 -15.72 12.71
C LEU A 156 11.40 -16.93 13.25
N PRO A 157 12.48 -17.37 12.57
CA PRO A 157 13.33 -18.44 13.05
C PRO A 157 13.95 -18.12 14.41
N GLU A 158 14.20 -19.13 15.21
CA GLU A 158 14.89 -18.98 16.50
C GLU A 158 16.21 -18.22 16.35
N GLY A 159 16.43 -17.23 17.20
CA GLY A 159 17.62 -16.36 17.17
C GLY A 159 17.58 -15.25 16.13
N VAL A 160 16.52 -15.15 15.31
CA VAL A 160 16.30 -14.03 14.38
C VAL A 160 15.37 -13.00 15.00
N ALA A 161 15.78 -11.74 15.00
CA ALA A 161 14.97 -10.63 15.47
C ALA A 161 14.63 -9.68 14.34
N ALA A 162 13.39 -9.24 14.26
CA ALA A 162 12.94 -8.12 13.44
C ALA A 162 12.45 -6.99 14.36
N SER A 163 12.75 -5.75 13.98
CA SER A 163 12.22 -4.57 14.66
C SER A 163 10.90 -4.16 14.02
N PHE A 164 9.86 -4.02 14.83
CA PHE A 164 8.54 -3.62 14.37
C PHE A 164 8.31 -2.14 14.66
N PHE A 165 7.89 -1.40 13.64
CA PHE A 165 7.60 0.01 13.72
C PHE A 165 6.24 0.36 13.14
N MET A 166 5.64 1.40 13.69
CA MET A 166 4.41 2.01 13.19
C MET A 166 4.53 3.53 13.30
N GLU A 167 3.86 4.27 12.44
CA GLU A 167 3.79 5.71 12.58
C GLU A 167 3.17 6.09 13.94
N ALA A 168 3.87 6.94 14.71
CA ALA A 168 3.51 7.25 16.11
C ALA A 168 2.10 7.85 16.26
N ASN A 169 1.65 8.62 15.26
CA ASN A 169 0.31 9.21 15.26
C ASN A 169 -0.82 8.17 15.29
N PHE A 170 -0.52 6.94 14.92
CA PHE A 170 -1.48 5.84 14.89
C PHE A 170 -1.38 4.91 16.09
N LEU A 171 -0.32 5.01 16.89
CA LEU A 171 -0.24 4.34 18.21
C LEU A 171 -1.13 5.07 19.23
N GLN A 172 -2.41 5.24 18.90
CA GLN A 172 -3.44 5.81 19.76
C GLN A 172 -4.34 4.69 20.28
N ASP A 173 -5.16 5.01 21.28
CA ASP A 173 -5.90 4.08 22.13
C ASP A 173 -6.52 2.89 21.36
N THR A 174 -7.22 3.13 20.24
CA THR A 174 -7.94 2.07 19.52
C THR A 174 -7.02 1.01 18.89
N ILE A 175 -5.85 1.40 18.38
CA ILE A 175 -4.90 0.41 17.82
C ILE A 175 -4.18 -0.33 18.93
N LEU A 176 -3.81 0.38 19.99
CA LEU A 176 -3.18 -0.23 21.16
C LEU A 176 -4.09 -1.26 21.82
N ASP A 177 -5.40 -1.03 21.83
CA ASP A 177 -6.39 -1.98 22.34
C ASP A 177 -6.36 -3.29 21.51
N GLU A 178 -6.36 -3.20 20.17
CA GLU A 178 -6.27 -4.38 19.30
C GLU A 178 -4.97 -5.18 19.49
N PHE A 179 -3.82 -4.48 19.64
CA PHE A 179 -2.56 -5.14 19.98
C PHE A 179 -2.61 -5.81 21.35
N THR A 180 -3.20 -5.13 22.34
CA THR A 180 -3.32 -5.65 23.69
C THR A 180 -4.24 -6.88 23.75
N GLU A 181 -5.37 -6.84 23.07
CA GLU A 181 -6.31 -7.98 23.00
C GLU A 181 -5.67 -9.20 22.32
N GLU A 182 -5.01 -8.99 21.15
CA GLU A 182 -4.35 -10.09 20.46
C GLU A 182 -3.16 -10.62 21.26
N GLY A 183 -2.41 -9.74 21.93
CA GLY A 183 -1.31 -10.13 22.81
C GLY A 183 -1.79 -10.94 24.03
N ASN A 184 -2.88 -10.53 24.67
CA ASN A 184 -3.51 -11.28 25.77
C ASN A 184 -3.96 -12.67 25.31
N ARG A 185 -4.51 -12.78 24.08
CA ARG A 185 -4.91 -14.05 23.50
C ARG A 185 -3.75 -14.99 23.24
N ARG A 186 -2.56 -14.45 22.86
CA ARG A 186 -1.34 -15.23 22.57
C ARG A 186 -0.41 -15.41 23.77
N GLY A 187 -0.62 -14.67 24.85
CA GLY A 187 0.17 -14.76 26.08
C GLY A 187 1.44 -13.92 26.06
N TYR A 188 1.63 -13.02 25.09
CA TYR A 188 2.74 -12.07 25.03
C TYR A 188 2.36 -10.82 24.26
N GLN A 189 3.10 -9.72 24.42
CA GLN A 189 2.90 -8.48 23.67
C GLN A 189 3.95 -8.32 22.58
N LEU A 190 3.51 -8.02 21.35
CA LEU A 190 4.40 -7.74 20.23
C LEU A 190 5.20 -6.46 20.50
N PRO A 191 6.56 -6.48 20.41
CA PRO A 191 7.38 -5.30 20.67
C PRO A 191 7.34 -4.32 19.48
N ILE A 192 6.26 -3.54 19.38
CA ILE A 192 6.11 -2.53 18.33
C ILE A 192 6.51 -1.15 18.85
N SER A 193 7.27 -0.39 18.08
CA SER A 193 7.77 0.95 18.40
C SER A 193 7.11 2.01 17.53
N GLY A 194 6.83 3.17 18.12
CA GLY A 194 6.37 4.35 17.37
C GLY A 194 7.51 5.01 16.59
N ASP A 195 7.25 5.39 15.35
CA ASP A 195 8.13 6.27 14.59
C ASP A 195 7.77 7.74 14.88
N TYR A 196 8.55 8.38 15.74
CA TYR A 196 8.36 9.77 16.20
C TYR A 196 9.16 10.79 15.40
N ARG A 197 9.78 10.40 14.29
CA ARG A 197 10.56 11.36 13.50
C ARG A 197 9.66 12.47 12.95
N LYS A 198 10.22 13.69 12.89
CA LYS A 198 9.59 14.80 12.18
C LYS A 198 9.64 14.51 10.68
N LYS A 199 8.48 14.15 10.09
CA LYS A 199 8.38 13.79 8.68
C LYS A 199 8.10 15.04 7.83
N PRO A 200 8.88 15.33 6.80
CA PRO A 200 8.50 16.27 5.75
C PRO A 200 7.31 15.73 4.94
N ASP A 201 6.91 16.46 3.90
CA ASP A 201 5.86 16.03 2.98
C ASP A 201 6.06 14.59 2.50
N LYS A 202 4.96 13.81 2.50
CA LYS A 202 4.95 12.37 2.19
C LYS A 202 5.58 12.08 0.82
N ILE A 203 5.15 12.79 -0.20
CA ILE A 203 5.68 12.57 -1.56
C ILE A 203 7.16 12.90 -1.65
N GLN A 204 7.61 13.97 -0.98
CA GLN A 204 9.04 14.33 -0.96
C GLN A 204 9.90 13.25 -0.29
N ARG A 205 9.41 12.62 0.79
CA ARG A 205 10.11 11.54 1.48
C ARG A 205 10.28 10.31 0.59
N ILE A 206 9.18 9.89 -0.04
CA ILE A 206 9.16 8.72 -0.92
C ILE A 206 10.00 8.99 -2.18
N GLU A 207 9.91 10.19 -2.76
CA GLU A 207 10.74 10.60 -3.90
C GLU A 207 12.25 10.60 -3.55
N ALA A 208 12.61 10.98 -2.32
CA ALA A 208 13.99 10.99 -1.86
C ALA A 208 14.65 9.60 -1.81
N VAL A 209 13.87 8.54 -1.62
CA VAL A 209 14.38 7.16 -1.61
C VAL A 209 14.26 6.46 -2.97
N SER A 210 13.53 7.00 -3.94
CA SER A 210 13.35 6.41 -5.27
C SER A 210 14.66 6.11 -6.03
N PRO A 211 15.78 6.85 -5.84
CA PRO A 211 17.06 6.50 -6.48
C PRO A 211 17.61 5.13 -6.09
N LEU A 212 17.15 4.54 -4.98
CA LEU A 212 17.55 3.18 -4.61
C LEU A 212 16.96 2.14 -5.57
N TRP A 213 15.73 2.34 -6.05
CA TRP A 213 15.11 1.51 -7.09
C TRP A 213 15.82 1.69 -8.43
N GLU A 214 16.04 2.94 -8.85
CA GLU A 214 16.71 3.27 -10.11
C GLU A 214 18.08 2.62 -10.18
N ARG A 215 18.89 2.75 -9.12
CA ARG A 215 20.27 2.22 -9.05
C ARG A 215 20.34 0.72 -8.80
N GLY A 216 19.21 0.05 -8.54
CA GLY A 216 19.17 -1.40 -8.38
C GLY A 216 19.58 -1.93 -7.01
N PHE A 217 19.39 -1.16 -5.96
CA PHE A 217 19.60 -1.61 -4.59
C PHE A 217 18.36 -2.24 -3.95
N ILE A 218 17.19 -2.12 -4.59
CA ILE A 218 15.92 -2.64 -4.11
C ILE A 218 15.54 -3.92 -4.84
N PHE A 219 15.16 -4.95 -4.06
CA PHE A 219 14.67 -6.22 -4.58
C PHE A 219 13.41 -6.65 -3.84
N TYR A 220 12.46 -7.16 -4.60
CA TYR A 220 11.23 -7.75 -4.12
C TYR A 220 11.37 -9.28 -4.05
N ASN A 221 10.77 -9.93 -3.08
CA ASN A 221 10.80 -11.39 -2.95
C ASN A 221 10.12 -12.06 -4.16
N GLU A 222 10.88 -12.81 -4.92
CA GLU A 222 10.38 -13.49 -6.12
C GLU A 222 9.29 -14.52 -5.81
N ALA A 223 9.32 -15.16 -4.65
CA ALA A 223 8.30 -16.12 -4.24
C ALA A 223 6.90 -15.48 -4.05
N LEU A 224 6.86 -14.17 -3.79
CA LEU A 224 5.63 -13.41 -3.60
C LEU A 224 5.24 -12.60 -4.84
N ARG A 225 5.91 -12.76 -5.97
CA ARG A 225 5.68 -11.98 -7.20
C ARG A 225 4.21 -11.92 -7.57
N GLU A 226 3.51 -13.04 -7.55
CA GLU A 226 2.11 -13.16 -7.94
C GLU A 226 1.14 -13.01 -6.76
N SER A 227 1.62 -12.71 -5.54
CA SER A 227 0.73 -12.53 -4.41
C SER A 227 -0.05 -11.22 -4.54
N PRO A 228 -1.35 -11.19 -4.17
CA PRO A 228 -2.15 -9.98 -4.23
C PRO A 228 -1.55 -8.80 -3.47
N ASP A 229 -1.01 -9.03 -2.28
CA ASP A 229 -0.40 -8.00 -1.45
C ASP A 229 0.83 -7.35 -2.13
N MET A 230 1.67 -8.19 -2.77
CA MET A 230 2.84 -7.72 -3.50
C MET A 230 2.43 -6.90 -4.72
N GLN A 231 1.48 -7.39 -5.50
CA GLN A 231 1.00 -6.71 -6.70
C GLN A 231 0.35 -5.37 -6.37
N VAL A 232 -0.52 -5.32 -5.37
CA VAL A 232 -1.13 -4.05 -4.91
C VAL A 232 -0.06 -3.07 -4.44
N GLY A 233 0.93 -3.53 -3.66
CA GLY A 233 2.02 -2.67 -3.19
C GLY A 233 2.87 -2.10 -4.33
N ILE A 234 3.20 -2.92 -5.33
CA ILE A 234 3.95 -2.48 -6.52
C ILE A 234 3.12 -1.46 -7.32
N GLU A 235 1.82 -1.71 -7.50
CA GLU A 235 0.95 -0.81 -8.24
C GLU A 235 0.78 0.54 -7.55
N GLN A 236 0.65 0.58 -6.21
CA GLN A 236 0.65 1.83 -5.45
C GLN A 236 1.97 2.59 -5.65
N THR A 237 3.11 1.89 -5.62
CA THR A 237 4.43 2.48 -5.86
C THR A 237 4.54 3.07 -7.27
N LEU A 238 4.17 2.30 -8.31
CA LEU A 238 4.24 2.75 -9.69
C LEU A 238 3.26 3.87 -10.04
N ALA A 239 2.13 3.94 -9.35
CA ALA A 239 1.09 4.95 -9.57
C ALA A 239 1.37 6.27 -8.83
N LEU A 240 2.42 6.33 -8.00
CA LEU A 240 2.71 7.49 -7.16
C LEU A 240 3.10 8.70 -8.01
N GLU A 241 2.37 9.81 -7.82
CA GLU A 241 2.66 11.10 -8.42
C GLU A 241 2.21 12.26 -7.51
N ARG A 242 2.79 13.44 -7.70
CA ARG A 242 2.40 14.63 -6.94
C ARG A 242 0.96 15.03 -7.25
N GLY A 243 0.16 15.25 -6.19
CA GLY A 243 -1.25 15.63 -6.31
C GLY A 243 -2.19 14.47 -6.68
N SER A 244 -1.71 13.24 -6.74
CA SER A 244 -2.56 12.05 -6.90
C SER A 244 -3.42 11.82 -5.65
N ARG A 245 -4.61 11.23 -5.89
CA ARG A 245 -5.49 10.71 -4.82
C ARG A 245 -5.43 9.19 -4.74
N ILE A 246 -4.42 8.60 -5.32
CA ILE A 246 -4.22 7.15 -5.33
C ILE A 246 -3.70 6.73 -3.95
N HIS A 247 -4.02 5.50 -3.55
CA HIS A 247 -3.48 4.90 -2.35
C HIS A 247 -1.95 4.84 -2.42
N ASP A 248 -1.32 5.24 -1.34
CA ASP A 248 0.14 5.37 -1.22
C ASP A 248 0.68 4.75 0.08
N ASP A 249 -0.12 3.85 0.69
CA ASP A 249 0.17 3.24 1.99
C ASP A 249 1.39 2.32 1.91
N ALA A 250 1.52 1.55 0.82
CA ALA A 250 2.67 0.67 0.63
C ALA A 250 3.99 1.45 0.42
N PRO A 251 4.10 2.44 -0.49
CA PRO A 251 5.33 3.22 -0.63
C PRO A 251 5.65 4.07 0.61
N ASP A 252 4.67 4.47 1.44
CA ASP A 252 4.94 5.15 2.71
C ASP A 252 5.52 4.19 3.75
N ALA A 253 4.99 2.98 3.87
CA ALA A 253 5.57 1.95 4.71
C ALA A 253 6.98 1.53 4.25
N ASP A 254 7.21 1.46 2.93
CA ASP A 254 8.53 1.19 2.36
C ASP A 254 9.53 2.31 2.72
N GLU A 255 9.15 3.58 2.59
CA GLU A 255 10.00 4.72 2.98
C GLU A 255 10.36 4.65 4.47
N GLY A 256 9.37 4.35 5.33
CA GLY A 256 9.58 4.21 6.76
C GLY A 256 10.60 3.13 7.10
N ALA A 257 10.46 1.95 6.53
CA ALA A 257 11.39 0.84 6.74
C ALA A 257 12.80 1.16 6.23
N ILE A 258 12.90 1.66 4.99
CA ILE A 258 14.17 1.99 4.34
C ILE A 258 14.93 3.06 5.13
N TRP A 259 14.24 4.09 5.59
CA TRP A 259 14.86 5.13 6.41
C TRP A 259 15.51 4.59 7.68
N ILE A 260 14.82 3.66 8.38
CA ILE A 260 15.33 3.02 9.59
C ILE A 260 16.55 2.14 9.26
N LEU A 261 16.45 1.32 8.20
CA LEU A 261 17.53 0.44 7.75
C LEU A 261 18.79 1.19 7.32
N GLN A 262 18.66 2.37 6.74
CA GLN A 262 19.79 3.18 6.33
C GLN A 262 20.48 3.89 7.50
N ARG A 263 19.72 4.33 8.49
CA ARG A 263 20.24 5.12 9.61
C ARG A 263 21.06 4.29 10.60
N ASN A 264 20.56 3.11 10.96
CA ASN A 264 21.23 2.26 11.94
C ASN A 264 22.59 1.73 11.46
N THR A 265 22.84 1.74 10.16
CA THR A 265 24.16 1.37 9.59
C THR A 265 25.19 2.49 9.76
N ARG A 266 24.78 3.76 9.82
CA ARG A 266 25.69 4.89 10.06
C ARG A 266 26.23 4.90 11.48
N GLU A 267 25.44 4.47 12.46
CA GLU A 267 25.86 4.44 13.87
C GLU A 267 26.82 3.29 14.18
N GLN A 268 26.77 2.16 13.47
CA GLN A 268 27.73 1.05 13.62
C GLN A 268 29.12 1.34 13.02
N ASN A 269 29.20 2.22 12.01
CA ASN A 269 30.48 2.58 11.36
C ASN A 269 31.21 3.77 12.05
N TYR A 270 30.64 4.35 13.11
CA TYR A 270 31.25 5.43 13.88
C TYR A 270 31.47 4.96 15.34
N LYS A 271 32.27 3.90 15.50
CA LYS A 271 32.98 3.68 16.78
C LYS A 271 34.44 4.09 16.54
N PRO A 272 34.94 5.10 17.24
CA PRO A 272 36.35 5.51 17.18
C PRO A 272 37.26 4.40 17.70
#